data_9dfa65b0ba7b6d9a0b6b7b094ace65a3
#
_entry.id   9dfa65b0ba7b6d9a0b6b7b094ace65a3
#
_cell.length_a   1.000
_cell.length_b   1.000
_cell.length_c   1.000
_cell.angle_alpha   90.00
_cell.angle_beta   90.00
_cell.angle_gamma   90.00
#
_symmetry.space_group_name_H-M   'P 1'
#
loop_
_entity.id
_entity.type
_entity.pdbx_description
1 polymer ?
#
loop_
_entity_poly.entity_id
_entity_poly.type
_entity_poly.pdbx_seq_one_letter_code
_entity_poly.pdbx_strand_id
1 'polypeptide(L)'
;MHWSVRVLCVVASILVPLALQAQTQSGEQKARVKVQMRNVMYHFTDSVVVHIETLNGSVIPVGENKIPVFDDAKSFDIQIDSARIAISTSSLANVLNSYVFARPDAPLKGISVSIEKGLLKIKGKLHSKGDIPFETDGVLSPTPDGKIRLHSEKIKTLHVPVKGLMDLLDVEIDDLVKTGKVPGVTIDQNDLILDLEKILPPPHIQGKVTSIRFEGDTLVQTFGSGEAKSIKYLRLGNYMSYRGNTLRFGKLTMSDADMILIDMNPADPFDFFLDHYKEQVSAGYTKITPELGLRVYVKDFSKLSQRRAQNAGPK
;
A
#
# COMPACT_ATOMS: atom_id res chain seq x y z
N MET A 1 -44.86 80.76 -30.33
CA MET A 1 -44.25 80.25 -31.58
C MET A 1 -43.17 79.27 -31.20
N HIS A 2 -43.42 78.00 -31.50
CA HIS A 2 -42.72 76.85 -30.98
C HIS A 2 -41.51 76.42 -31.84
N TRP A 3 -40.47 76.01 -31.28
CA TRP A 3 -39.58 75.10 -31.96
C TRP A 3 -38.96 74.09 -30.98
N SER A 4 -39.39 72.83 -31.22
CA SER A 4 -38.92 71.67 -30.52
C SER A 4 -37.61 71.20 -31.15
N VAL A 5 -36.57 71.09 -30.37
CA VAL A 5 -35.32 70.45 -30.79
C VAL A 5 -35.34 69.03 -30.26
N ARG A 6 -35.39 68.02 -31.14
CA ARG A 6 -35.23 66.61 -30.85
C ARG A 6 -33.72 66.32 -30.74
N VAL A 7 -33.32 65.97 -29.56
CA VAL A 7 -31.99 65.43 -29.33
C VAL A 7 -32.02 63.91 -29.61
N LEU A 8 -31.27 63.48 -30.62
CA LEU A 8 -31.08 62.08 -31.01
C LEU A 8 -29.93 61.51 -30.19
N CYS A 9 -30.27 60.69 -29.16
CA CYS A 9 -29.24 59.93 -28.44
C CYS A 9 -28.87 58.72 -29.29
N VAL A 10 -27.62 58.71 -29.84
CA VAL A 10 -26.97 57.55 -30.45
C VAL A 10 -26.39 56.75 -29.32
N VAL A 11 -27.03 55.65 -28.98
CA VAL A 11 -26.46 54.63 -28.08
C VAL A 11 -25.50 53.78 -28.89
N ALA A 12 -24.21 54.05 -28.78
CA ALA A 12 -23.16 53.20 -29.30
C ALA A 12 -23.03 51.98 -28.36
N SER A 13 -23.61 50.87 -28.78
CA SER A 13 -23.44 49.54 -28.10
C SER A 13 -22.01 49.06 -28.31
N ILE A 14 -21.16 49.20 -27.31
CA ILE A 14 -19.86 48.58 -27.27
C ILE A 14 -20.06 47.11 -26.96
N LEU A 15 -20.07 46.27 -27.98
CA LEU A 15 -19.91 44.82 -27.87
C LEU A 15 -18.48 44.51 -27.44
N VAL A 16 -18.27 44.33 -26.14
CA VAL A 16 -17.06 43.73 -25.61
C VAL A 16 -17.16 42.20 -25.85
N PRO A 17 -16.29 41.61 -26.67
CA PRO A 17 -16.24 40.16 -26.73
C PRO A 17 -15.77 39.65 -25.37
N LEU A 18 -16.65 38.96 -24.62
CA LEU A 18 -16.28 38.12 -23.52
C LEU A 18 -15.42 37.00 -24.14
N ALA A 19 -14.11 37.23 -24.23
CA ALA A 19 -13.17 36.18 -24.42
C ALA A 19 -13.27 35.30 -23.16
N LEU A 20 -14.02 34.22 -23.29
CA LEU A 20 -14.05 33.12 -22.34
C LEU A 20 -12.60 32.59 -22.26
N GLN A 21 -11.81 33.14 -21.32
CA GLN A 21 -10.55 32.53 -20.93
C GLN A 21 -10.95 31.23 -20.25
N ALA A 22 -11.08 30.18 -21.07
CA ALA A 22 -10.91 28.82 -20.60
C ALA A 22 -9.49 28.76 -20.05
N GLN A 23 -9.34 29.08 -18.77
CA GLN A 23 -8.17 28.67 -18.00
C GLN A 23 -8.20 27.16 -18.03
N THR A 24 -7.50 26.60 -19.00
CA THR A 24 -6.98 25.25 -18.92
C THR A 24 -6.15 25.21 -17.63
N GLN A 25 -6.79 24.81 -16.53
CA GLN A 25 -6.09 24.19 -15.44
C GLN A 25 -5.51 22.89 -15.98
N SER A 26 -4.43 23.00 -16.75
CA SER A 26 -3.48 21.90 -16.90
C SER A 26 -2.72 21.78 -15.58
N GLY A 27 -3.43 21.42 -14.51
CA GLY A 27 -2.80 20.72 -13.42
C GLY A 27 -2.12 19.52 -14.09
N GLU A 28 -0.81 19.48 -14.05
CA GLU A 28 0.02 18.42 -14.58
C GLU A 28 -0.51 17.12 -14.00
N GLN A 29 -1.39 16.45 -14.75
CA GLN A 29 -2.08 15.24 -14.29
C GLN A 29 -0.97 14.20 -14.21
N LYS A 30 -0.47 13.95 -12.99
CA LYS A 30 0.61 12.98 -12.75
C LYS A 30 0.32 11.72 -13.55
N ALA A 31 1.30 11.24 -14.30
CA ALA A 31 1.18 10.10 -15.18
C ALA A 31 0.76 8.86 -14.38
N ARG A 32 -0.49 8.44 -14.49
CA ARG A 32 -1.01 7.26 -13.81
C ARG A 32 -0.85 6.04 -14.69
N VAL A 33 -0.17 5.02 -14.21
CA VAL A 33 -0.06 3.72 -14.87
C VAL A 33 -1.03 2.76 -14.20
N LYS A 34 -1.99 2.23 -14.93
CA LYS A 34 -2.95 1.23 -14.38
C LYS A 34 -2.19 -0.03 -14.00
N VAL A 35 -2.47 -0.53 -12.80
CA VAL A 35 -1.90 -1.78 -12.31
C VAL A 35 -3.00 -2.80 -12.03
N GLN A 36 -2.75 -4.05 -12.43
CA GLN A 36 -3.55 -5.21 -12.04
C GLN A 36 -2.61 -6.31 -11.59
N MET A 37 -2.93 -6.93 -10.46
CA MET A 37 -2.19 -8.08 -9.93
C MET A 37 -3.16 -9.21 -9.63
N ARG A 38 -2.67 -10.43 -9.81
CA ARG A 38 -3.41 -11.65 -9.51
C ARG A 38 -2.49 -12.69 -8.93
N ASN A 39 -2.85 -13.16 -7.73
CA ASN A 39 -2.21 -14.25 -7.00
C ASN A 39 -0.69 -14.05 -6.88
N VAL A 40 -0.28 -12.95 -6.22
CA VAL A 40 1.12 -12.52 -6.07
C VAL A 40 1.50 -12.49 -4.60
N MET A 41 2.55 -13.23 -4.23
CA MET A 41 3.28 -13.05 -2.97
C MET A 41 4.25 -11.89 -3.16
N TYR A 42 3.85 -10.69 -2.71
CA TYR A 42 4.64 -9.48 -2.90
C TYR A 42 5.50 -9.21 -1.67
N HIS A 43 6.81 -9.23 -1.87
CA HIS A 43 7.79 -8.88 -0.83
C HIS A 43 8.04 -7.38 -0.85
N PHE A 44 7.66 -6.69 0.23
CA PHE A 44 8.12 -5.34 0.52
C PHE A 44 9.56 -5.36 1.05
N THR A 45 9.88 -6.37 1.85
CA THR A 45 11.20 -6.66 2.38
C THR A 45 11.32 -8.17 2.59
N ASP A 46 12.50 -8.65 3.03
CA ASP A 46 12.71 -10.08 3.38
C ASP A 46 11.70 -10.61 4.41
N SER A 47 11.25 -9.75 5.32
CA SER A 47 10.41 -10.13 6.46
C SER A 47 8.96 -9.64 6.38
N VAL A 48 8.62 -8.81 5.39
CA VAL A 48 7.27 -8.27 5.18
C VAL A 48 6.75 -8.69 3.82
N VAL A 49 5.89 -9.69 3.83
CA VAL A 49 5.30 -10.29 2.63
C VAL A 49 3.79 -10.23 2.73
N VAL A 50 3.12 -9.89 1.64
CA VAL A 50 1.67 -9.93 1.53
C VAL A 50 1.25 -10.80 0.36
N HIS A 51 0.15 -11.51 0.50
CA HIS A 51 -0.48 -12.21 -0.61
C HIS A 51 -1.55 -11.33 -1.24
N ILE A 52 -1.25 -10.81 -2.42
CA ILE A 52 -2.20 -10.06 -3.24
C ILE A 52 -3.01 -11.07 -4.06
N GLU A 53 -4.19 -11.46 -3.58
CA GLU A 53 -5.07 -12.36 -4.34
C GLU A 53 -5.55 -11.67 -5.61
N THR A 54 -6.01 -10.43 -5.46
CA THR A 54 -6.39 -9.54 -6.57
C THR A 54 -6.09 -8.10 -6.21
N LEU A 55 -5.69 -7.31 -7.19
CA LEU A 55 -5.55 -5.86 -7.07
C LEU A 55 -5.84 -5.19 -8.40
N ASN A 56 -6.66 -4.15 -8.35
CA ASN A 56 -6.81 -3.16 -9.41
C ASN A 56 -6.54 -1.78 -8.84
N GLY A 57 -5.77 -0.99 -9.57
CA GLY A 57 -5.39 0.33 -9.11
C GLY A 57 -4.52 1.06 -10.11
N SER A 58 -3.77 2.00 -9.60
CA SER A 58 -2.83 2.81 -10.37
C SER A 58 -1.53 3.01 -9.62
N VAL A 59 -0.42 3.00 -10.33
CA VAL A 59 0.88 3.46 -9.87
C VAL A 59 0.98 4.96 -10.17
N ILE A 60 1.29 5.75 -9.16
CA ILE A 60 1.32 7.21 -9.23
C ILE A 60 2.72 7.69 -8.84
N PRO A 61 3.41 8.49 -9.66
CA PRO A 61 4.72 9.02 -9.30
C PRO A 61 4.61 9.97 -8.10
N VAL A 62 5.61 9.93 -7.22
CA VAL A 62 5.69 10.76 -6.02
C VAL A 62 6.89 11.68 -6.01
N GLY A 63 6.84 12.73 -5.19
CA GLY A 63 7.89 13.73 -5.07
C GLY A 63 8.11 14.48 -6.39
N GLU A 64 9.36 14.65 -6.75
CA GLU A 64 9.80 15.31 -8.00
C GLU A 64 9.78 14.37 -9.21
N ASN A 65 9.50 13.08 -9.01
CA ASN A 65 9.41 12.12 -10.08
C ASN A 65 8.22 12.43 -11.00
N LYS A 66 8.49 12.56 -12.30
CA LYS A 66 7.43 12.79 -13.30
C LYS A 66 6.80 11.49 -13.77
N ILE A 67 7.52 10.39 -13.67
CA ILE A 67 7.09 9.05 -14.10
C ILE A 67 7.44 8.01 -13.02
N PRO A 68 6.63 6.96 -12.86
CA PRO A 68 6.98 5.85 -12.00
C PRO A 68 8.20 5.11 -12.54
N VAL A 69 9.11 4.73 -11.64
CA VAL A 69 10.28 3.91 -11.94
C VAL A 69 10.08 2.57 -11.25
N PHE A 70 9.83 1.52 -12.00
CA PHE A 70 9.44 0.21 -11.48
C PHE A 70 10.41 -0.35 -10.43
N ASP A 71 11.70 -0.16 -10.63
CA ASP A 71 12.77 -0.65 -9.75
C ASP A 71 13.22 0.37 -8.69
N ASP A 72 12.41 1.38 -8.44
CA ASP A 72 12.59 2.32 -7.33
C ASP A 72 11.27 2.47 -6.55
N ALA A 73 11.13 1.69 -5.50
CA ALA A 73 9.94 1.67 -4.65
C ALA A 73 9.56 3.05 -4.07
N LYS A 74 10.52 3.98 -3.99
CA LYS A 74 10.31 5.35 -3.49
C LYS A 74 9.85 6.33 -4.57
N SER A 75 9.85 5.91 -5.83
CA SER A 75 9.46 6.77 -6.96
C SER A 75 7.96 6.84 -7.18
N PHE A 76 7.19 5.97 -6.55
CA PHE A 76 5.74 5.87 -6.77
C PHE A 76 4.98 5.36 -5.55
N ASP A 77 3.70 5.66 -5.51
CA ASP A 77 2.70 5.04 -4.64
C ASP A 77 1.79 4.14 -5.44
N ILE A 78 1.15 3.19 -4.78
CA ILE A 78 0.11 2.31 -5.35
C ILE A 78 -1.24 2.76 -4.83
N GLN A 79 -2.04 3.40 -5.67
CA GLN A 79 -3.43 3.73 -5.37
C GLN A 79 -4.31 2.52 -5.70
N ILE A 80 -4.98 1.97 -4.69
CA ILE A 80 -5.86 0.82 -4.82
C ILE A 80 -7.30 1.28 -5.05
N ASP A 81 -7.90 0.86 -6.16
CA ASP A 81 -9.33 1.03 -6.43
C ASP A 81 -10.15 -0.13 -5.83
N SER A 82 -9.65 -1.35 -5.99
CA SER A 82 -10.20 -2.55 -5.37
C SER A 82 -9.11 -3.62 -5.20
N ALA A 83 -9.12 -4.31 -4.06
CA ALA A 83 -8.19 -5.41 -3.83
C ALA A 83 -8.71 -6.37 -2.75
N ARG A 84 -8.16 -7.59 -2.79
CA ARG A 84 -8.19 -8.56 -1.70
C ARG A 84 -6.74 -8.93 -1.39
N ILE A 85 -6.28 -8.55 -0.19
CA ILE A 85 -4.89 -8.71 0.25
C ILE A 85 -4.86 -9.43 1.57
N ALA A 86 -4.06 -10.48 1.66
CA ALA A 86 -3.85 -11.25 2.86
C ALA A 86 -2.44 -10.99 3.44
N ILE A 87 -2.33 -10.82 4.75
CA ILE A 87 -1.07 -10.70 5.48
C ILE A 87 -1.03 -11.71 6.60
N SER A 88 0.07 -12.44 6.74
CA SER A 88 0.25 -13.36 7.86
C SER A 88 0.47 -12.60 9.18
N THR A 89 0.15 -13.24 10.30
CA THR A 89 0.42 -12.66 11.63
C THR A 89 1.91 -12.40 11.84
N SER A 90 2.79 -13.21 11.27
CA SER A 90 4.23 -12.99 11.31
C SER A 90 4.66 -11.75 10.53
N SER A 91 4.18 -11.56 9.31
CA SER A 91 4.45 -10.34 8.52
C SER A 91 3.88 -9.10 9.21
N LEU A 92 2.68 -9.20 9.81
CA LEU A 92 2.10 -8.10 10.59
C LEU A 92 2.96 -7.75 11.81
N ALA A 93 3.45 -8.75 12.56
CA ALA A 93 4.38 -8.53 13.66
C ALA A 93 5.66 -7.83 13.19
N ASN A 94 6.21 -8.22 12.03
CA ASN A 94 7.39 -7.59 11.44
C ASN A 94 7.12 -6.13 11.03
N VAL A 95 5.94 -5.80 10.48
CA VAL A 95 5.55 -4.41 10.21
C VAL A 95 5.54 -3.61 11.51
N LEU A 96 4.91 -4.13 12.57
CA LEU A 96 4.84 -3.44 13.85
C LEU A 96 6.23 -3.22 14.46
N ASN A 97 7.09 -4.23 14.47
CA ASN A 97 8.43 -4.14 15.07
C ASN A 97 9.41 -3.29 14.27
N SER A 98 9.37 -3.39 12.92
CA SER A 98 10.41 -2.84 12.05
C SER A 98 10.05 -1.49 11.45
N TYR A 99 8.77 -1.09 11.48
CA TYR A 99 8.30 0.16 10.87
C TYR A 99 7.51 1.03 11.84
N VAL A 100 6.56 0.45 12.57
CA VAL A 100 5.72 1.22 13.51
C VAL A 100 6.49 1.56 14.78
N PHE A 101 7.11 0.56 15.40
CA PHE A 101 7.84 0.68 16.67
C PHE A 101 9.34 0.39 16.51
N ALA A 102 9.92 0.76 15.37
CA ALA A 102 11.32 0.49 15.05
C ALA A 102 12.33 1.31 15.86
N ARG A 103 11.91 2.43 16.44
CA ARG A 103 12.80 3.37 17.12
C ARG A 103 13.35 2.79 18.44
N PRO A 104 14.57 3.14 18.86
CA PRO A 104 15.13 2.70 20.15
C PRO A 104 14.28 3.13 21.35
N ASP A 105 13.66 4.31 21.27
CA ASP A 105 12.75 4.89 22.26
C ASP A 105 11.29 4.49 22.07
N ALA A 106 11.00 3.52 21.19
CA ALA A 106 9.65 3.06 20.96
C ALA A 106 9.05 2.44 22.26
N PRO A 107 7.81 2.80 22.58
CA PRO A 107 7.18 2.37 23.83
C PRO A 107 6.82 0.88 23.81
N LEU A 108 6.66 0.27 22.65
CA LEU A 108 6.38 -1.16 22.51
C LEU A 108 7.54 -1.85 21.79
N LYS A 109 7.94 -2.99 22.30
CA LYS A 109 9.04 -3.80 21.76
C LYS A 109 8.70 -5.28 21.79
N GLY A 110 9.36 -6.04 20.88
CA GLY A 110 9.22 -7.49 20.84
C GLY A 110 7.79 -7.96 20.60
N ILE A 111 7.08 -7.27 19.71
CA ILE A 111 5.67 -7.54 19.40
C ILE A 111 5.58 -8.88 18.67
N SER A 112 4.72 -9.76 19.16
CA SER A 112 4.25 -10.95 18.48
C SER A 112 2.74 -10.87 18.29
N VAL A 113 2.26 -11.42 17.18
CA VAL A 113 0.86 -11.39 16.78
C VAL A 113 0.40 -12.81 16.51
N SER A 114 -0.77 -13.18 17.01
CA SER A 114 -1.46 -14.42 16.69
C SER A 114 -2.97 -14.20 16.59
N ILE A 115 -3.69 -15.16 16.02
CA ILE A 115 -5.15 -15.14 15.95
C ILE A 115 -5.66 -16.27 16.82
N GLU A 116 -6.45 -15.94 17.82
CA GLU A 116 -7.04 -16.91 18.74
C GLU A 116 -8.53 -16.62 18.92
N LYS A 117 -9.36 -17.62 18.66
CA LYS A 117 -10.83 -17.52 18.81
C LYS A 117 -11.48 -16.34 18.05
N GLY A 118 -10.92 -15.98 16.90
CA GLY A 118 -11.43 -14.86 16.09
C GLY A 118 -11.02 -13.47 16.58
N LEU A 119 -10.09 -13.40 17.53
CA LEU A 119 -9.50 -12.16 18.02
C LEU A 119 -8.02 -12.08 17.62
N LEU A 120 -7.54 -10.88 17.39
CA LEU A 120 -6.11 -10.63 17.25
C LEU A 120 -5.49 -10.56 18.64
N LYS A 121 -4.58 -11.47 18.93
CA LYS A 121 -3.79 -11.46 20.16
C LYS A 121 -2.43 -10.82 19.91
N ILE A 122 -2.10 -9.80 20.68
CA ILE A 122 -0.82 -9.10 20.62
C ILE A 122 -0.12 -9.27 21.96
N LYS A 123 1.13 -9.73 21.93
CA LYS A 123 2.03 -9.78 23.07
C LYS A 123 3.26 -8.94 22.78
N GLY A 124 3.85 -8.36 23.81
CA GLY A 124 5.04 -7.56 23.69
C GLY A 124 5.55 -7.09 25.04
N LYS A 125 6.43 -6.11 25.01
CA LYS A 125 6.96 -5.44 26.18
C LYS A 125 6.70 -3.94 26.09
N LEU A 126 6.16 -3.37 27.17
CA LEU A 126 6.07 -1.93 27.34
C LEU A 126 7.41 -1.43 27.88
N HIS A 127 8.05 -0.55 27.13
CA HIS A 127 9.32 0.07 27.51
C HIS A 127 9.08 1.42 28.18
N SER A 128 8.86 1.40 29.49
CA SER A 128 8.71 2.61 30.32
C SER A 128 9.79 2.61 31.43
N LYS A 129 9.46 2.26 32.64
CA LYS A 129 10.40 2.15 33.78
C LYS A 129 10.98 0.74 33.93
N GLY A 130 11.19 0.06 32.81
CA GLY A 130 11.56 -1.34 32.69
C GLY A 130 10.71 -2.02 31.62
N ASP A 131 11.14 -3.18 31.12
CA ASP A 131 10.40 -3.94 30.12
C ASP A 131 9.24 -4.72 30.79
N ILE A 132 8.03 -4.18 30.78
CA ILE A 132 6.85 -4.81 31.36
C ILE A 132 6.14 -5.66 30.29
N PRO A 133 6.08 -6.99 30.43
CA PRO A 133 5.35 -7.83 29.49
C PRO A 133 3.85 -7.50 29.52
N PHE A 134 3.24 -7.41 28.33
CA PHE A 134 1.80 -7.24 28.18
C PHE A 134 1.22 -8.22 27.18
N GLU A 135 -0.07 -8.50 27.32
CA GLU A 135 -0.89 -9.23 26.37
C GLU A 135 -2.22 -8.50 26.20
N THR A 136 -2.68 -8.33 24.98
CA THR A 136 -4.01 -7.80 24.68
C THR A 136 -4.70 -8.63 23.62
N ASP A 137 -6.01 -8.81 23.77
CA ASP A 137 -6.91 -9.36 22.78
C ASP A 137 -7.69 -8.20 22.15
N GLY A 138 -7.85 -8.18 20.83
CA GLY A 138 -8.55 -7.10 20.18
C GLY A 138 -9.31 -7.51 18.92
N VAL A 139 -10.31 -6.71 18.60
CA VAL A 139 -11.12 -6.83 17.39
C VAL A 139 -10.61 -5.86 16.34
N LEU A 140 -10.37 -6.37 15.12
CA LEU A 140 -10.03 -5.52 13.98
C LEU A 140 -11.28 -5.13 13.19
N SER A 141 -11.37 -3.87 12.82
CA SER A 141 -12.42 -3.34 11.98
C SER A 141 -11.91 -2.20 11.09
N PRO A 142 -12.49 -1.96 9.91
CA PRO A 142 -12.19 -0.76 9.15
C PRO A 142 -12.85 0.45 9.81
N THR A 143 -12.18 1.60 9.71
CA THR A 143 -12.79 2.90 10.06
C THR A 143 -13.56 3.46 8.85
N PRO A 144 -14.46 4.45 9.04
CA PRO A 144 -15.19 5.07 7.92
C PRO A 144 -14.29 5.73 6.86
N ASP A 145 -13.11 6.20 7.26
CA ASP A 145 -12.10 6.77 6.37
C ASP A 145 -11.16 5.72 5.76
N GLY A 146 -11.37 4.43 6.09
CA GLY A 146 -10.67 3.29 5.46
C GLY A 146 -9.35 2.91 6.10
N LYS A 147 -9.07 3.37 7.32
CA LYS A 147 -7.95 2.89 8.15
C LYS A 147 -8.32 1.60 8.89
N ILE A 148 -7.37 1.01 9.57
CA ILE A 148 -7.58 -0.18 10.40
C ILE A 148 -7.68 0.24 11.87
N ARG A 149 -8.77 -0.12 12.52
CA ARG A 149 -8.95 0.05 13.96
C ARG A 149 -8.77 -1.29 14.66
N LEU A 150 -7.87 -1.34 15.62
CA LEU A 150 -7.77 -2.41 16.59
C LEU A 150 -8.41 -1.92 17.90
N HIS A 151 -9.56 -2.46 18.24
CA HIS A 151 -10.22 -2.23 19.52
C HIS A 151 -9.70 -3.24 20.54
N SER A 152 -9.03 -2.77 21.60
CA SER A 152 -8.51 -3.62 22.65
C SER A 152 -9.61 -3.95 23.66
N GLU A 153 -9.94 -5.24 23.82
CA GLU A 153 -10.97 -5.68 24.78
C GLU A 153 -10.42 -5.89 26.20
N LYS A 154 -9.23 -6.47 26.30
CA LYS A 154 -8.59 -6.81 27.57
C LYS A 154 -7.09 -6.67 27.46
N ILE A 155 -6.52 -5.96 28.40
CA ILE A 155 -5.08 -5.85 28.54
C ILE A 155 -4.66 -6.53 29.83
N LYS A 156 -3.71 -7.44 29.73
CA LYS A 156 -3.10 -8.13 30.86
C LYS A 156 -1.64 -7.73 30.95
N THR A 157 -1.21 -7.32 32.12
CA THR A 157 0.18 -7.08 32.44
C THR A 157 0.60 -7.93 33.63
N LEU A 158 1.87 -8.32 33.70
CA LEU A 158 2.42 -8.96 34.89
C LEU A 158 2.64 -7.88 35.97
N HIS A 159 1.92 -8.03 37.10
CA HIS A 159 2.08 -7.24 38.33
C HIS A 159 1.55 -5.79 38.35
N VAL A 160 0.90 -5.31 37.30
CA VAL A 160 0.29 -3.97 37.31
C VAL A 160 -1.18 -4.09 36.90
N PRO A 161 -2.13 -3.65 37.74
CA PRO A 161 -3.53 -3.58 37.36
C PRO A 161 -3.71 -2.42 36.34
N VAL A 162 -4.10 -2.76 35.12
CA VAL A 162 -4.36 -1.80 34.04
C VAL A 162 -5.83 -1.86 33.68
N LYS A 163 -6.50 -0.72 33.69
CA LYS A 163 -7.95 -0.62 33.43
C LYS A 163 -8.26 -0.52 31.93
N GLY A 164 -7.28 -0.17 31.10
CA GLY A 164 -7.45 -0.05 29.65
C GLY A 164 -6.14 0.21 28.91
N LEU A 165 -6.20 0.31 27.59
CA LEU A 165 -5.04 0.61 26.75
C LEU A 165 -4.40 1.95 27.14
N MET A 166 -5.21 2.96 27.48
CA MET A 166 -4.73 4.27 27.92
C MET A 166 -3.94 4.18 29.23
N ASP A 167 -4.41 3.42 30.22
CA ASP A 167 -3.69 3.25 31.49
C ASP A 167 -2.34 2.52 31.29
N LEU A 168 -2.27 1.60 30.33
CA LEU A 168 -1.02 0.92 29.95
C LEU A 168 -0.05 1.88 29.27
N LEU A 169 -0.59 2.82 28.50
CA LEU A 169 0.14 3.71 27.61
C LEU A 169 0.31 5.11 28.25
N ASP A 170 -0.21 5.32 29.45
CA ASP A 170 -0.63 6.60 30.03
C ASP A 170 0.47 7.63 30.30
N VAL A 171 1.69 7.45 29.96
CA VAL A 171 2.68 8.53 30.19
C VAL A 171 3.59 8.76 28.99
N GLU A 172 3.85 7.76 28.16
CA GLU A 172 4.88 7.91 27.13
C GLU A 172 4.36 7.73 25.70
N ILE A 173 3.35 6.87 25.46
CA ILE A 173 2.82 6.67 24.11
C ILE A 173 1.91 7.81 23.67
N ASP A 174 1.08 8.32 24.56
CA ASP A 174 0.20 9.43 24.25
C ASP A 174 1.02 10.65 23.78
N ASP A 175 2.14 10.93 24.45
CA ASP A 175 3.07 11.98 24.04
C ASP A 175 3.78 11.65 22.72
N LEU A 176 4.17 10.40 22.48
CA LEU A 176 4.81 10.00 21.24
C LEU A 176 3.86 10.02 20.05
N VAL A 177 2.61 9.63 20.23
CA VAL A 177 1.58 9.66 19.21
C VAL A 177 1.07 11.08 18.99
N LYS A 178 0.78 11.84 20.05
CA LYS A 178 0.38 13.25 19.96
C LYS A 178 1.44 14.14 19.32
N THR A 179 2.71 13.85 19.57
CA THR A 179 3.82 14.57 18.91
C THR A 179 4.11 14.10 17.48
N GLY A 180 3.34 13.14 16.93
CA GLY A 180 3.55 12.60 15.59
C GLY A 180 4.83 11.79 15.42
N LYS A 181 5.45 11.35 16.51
CA LYS A 181 6.69 10.58 16.48
C LYS A 181 6.52 9.15 15.98
N VAL A 182 5.28 8.64 15.97
CA VAL A 182 4.91 7.36 15.35
C VAL A 182 3.96 7.64 14.18
N PRO A 183 4.48 7.85 12.97
CA PRO A 183 3.64 8.18 11.81
C PRO A 183 2.61 7.09 11.54
N GLY A 184 1.38 7.49 11.22
CA GLY A 184 0.31 6.56 10.85
C GLY A 184 -0.33 5.79 12.00
N VAL A 185 0.02 6.11 13.24
CA VAL A 185 -0.59 5.52 14.44
C VAL A 185 -1.33 6.60 15.21
N THR A 186 -2.58 6.33 15.55
CA THR A 186 -3.39 7.18 16.42
C THR A 186 -4.00 6.30 17.53
N ILE A 187 -4.02 6.80 18.75
CA ILE A 187 -4.66 6.14 19.89
C ILE A 187 -5.87 6.97 20.30
N ASP A 188 -7.01 6.32 20.43
CA ASP A 188 -8.24 6.91 20.93
C ASP A 188 -8.88 5.94 21.93
N GLN A 189 -8.76 6.24 23.21
CA GLN A 189 -9.22 5.40 24.32
C GLN A 189 -8.62 3.98 24.25
N ASN A 190 -9.41 2.98 23.89
CA ASN A 190 -8.99 1.58 23.73
C ASN A 190 -8.75 1.20 22.25
N ASP A 191 -8.79 2.16 21.36
CA ASP A 191 -8.61 1.96 19.93
C ASP A 191 -7.20 2.36 19.49
N LEU A 192 -6.54 1.47 18.79
CA LEU A 192 -5.33 1.75 18.02
C LEU A 192 -5.72 1.84 16.54
N ILE A 193 -5.55 3.03 15.96
CA ILE A 193 -5.89 3.28 14.55
C ILE A 193 -4.60 3.31 13.73
N LEU A 194 -4.54 2.46 12.71
CA LEU A 194 -3.40 2.27 11.83
C LEU A 194 -3.72 2.79 10.43
N ASP A 195 -2.95 3.75 9.97
CA ASP A 195 -2.99 4.31 8.62
C ASP A 195 -1.97 3.57 7.75
N LEU A 196 -2.44 2.64 6.90
CA LEU A 196 -1.60 1.78 6.07
C LEU A 196 -0.67 2.57 5.15
N GLU A 197 -1.11 3.74 4.67
CA GLU A 197 -0.31 4.61 3.82
C GLU A 197 0.98 5.08 4.49
N LYS A 198 0.96 5.22 5.82
CA LYS A 198 2.07 5.75 6.59
C LYS A 198 2.90 4.69 7.30
N ILE A 199 2.32 3.52 7.59
CA ILE A 199 3.02 2.47 8.35
C ILE A 199 3.74 1.45 7.49
N LEU A 200 3.32 1.26 6.23
CA LEU A 200 3.99 0.31 5.34
C LEU A 200 5.24 0.94 4.71
N PRO A 201 6.28 0.12 4.45
CA PRO A 201 7.43 0.58 3.68
C PRO A 201 7.04 0.90 2.24
N PRO A 202 7.85 1.70 1.51
CA PRO A 202 7.62 1.95 0.10
C PRO A 202 7.61 0.66 -0.76
N PRO A 203 6.81 0.64 -1.83
CA PRO A 203 5.89 1.69 -2.29
C PRO A 203 4.71 1.85 -1.33
N HIS A 204 4.34 3.09 -0.98
CA HIS A 204 3.20 3.31 -0.09
C HIS A 204 1.89 2.90 -0.78
N ILE A 205 0.97 2.41 0.04
CA ILE A 205 -0.33 1.94 -0.42
C ILE A 205 -1.40 2.95 -0.01
N GLN A 206 -2.08 3.52 -1.00
CA GLN A 206 -3.22 4.40 -0.82
C GLN A 206 -4.50 3.64 -1.15
N GLY A 207 -5.45 3.59 -0.23
CA GLY A 207 -6.72 2.89 -0.47
C GLY A 207 -7.55 2.77 0.79
N LYS A 208 -8.85 2.56 0.62
CA LYS A 208 -9.79 2.42 1.72
C LYS A 208 -10.05 0.95 2.03
N VAL A 209 -9.67 0.50 3.21
CA VAL A 209 -10.07 -0.81 3.72
C VAL A 209 -11.56 -0.78 4.04
N THR A 210 -12.31 -1.70 3.46
CA THR A 210 -13.78 -1.82 3.61
C THR A 210 -14.21 -3.05 4.40
N SER A 211 -13.34 -4.07 4.48
CA SER A 211 -13.59 -5.27 5.28
C SER A 211 -12.27 -5.86 5.77
N ILE A 212 -12.33 -6.45 6.95
CA ILE A 212 -11.22 -7.20 7.56
C ILE A 212 -11.78 -8.53 8.05
N ARG A 213 -11.09 -9.64 7.76
CA ARG A 213 -11.47 -10.99 8.21
C ARG A 213 -10.22 -11.79 8.56
N PHE A 214 -10.39 -12.77 9.44
CA PHE A 214 -9.37 -13.76 9.74
C PHE A 214 -9.64 -15.05 8.97
N GLU A 215 -8.60 -15.59 8.32
CA GLU A 215 -8.61 -16.87 7.63
C GLU A 215 -7.38 -17.66 8.11
N GLY A 216 -7.60 -18.56 9.08
CA GLY A 216 -6.50 -19.23 9.79
C GLY A 216 -5.64 -18.24 10.59
N ASP A 217 -4.34 -18.20 10.31
CA ASP A 217 -3.35 -17.29 10.87
C ASP A 217 -3.13 -16.03 10.02
N THR A 218 -4.04 -15.76 9.10
CA THR A 218 -3.92 -14.71 8.10
C THR A 218 -5.03 -13.68 8.27
N LEU A 219 -4.64 -12.42 8.18
CA LEU A 219 -5.54 -11.27 8.13
C LEU A 219 -5.83 -10.94 6.67
N VAL A 220 -7.09 -11.07 6.26
CA VAL A 220 -7.54 -10.73 4.90
C VAL A 220 -8.24 -9.39 4.92
N GLN A 221 -7.72 -8.47 4.11
CA GLN A 221 -8.20 -7.10 3.95
C GLN A 221 -8.82 -6.94 2.57
N THR A 222 -10.02 -6.36 2.53
CA THR A 222 -10.69 -5.97 1.29
C THR A 222 -10.61 -4.47 1.14
N PHE A 223 -10.22 -4.01 -0.05
CA PHE A 223 -10.18 -2.60 -0.42
C PHE A 223 -11.26 -2.28 -1.45
N GLY A 224 -11.92 -1.14 -1.30
CA GLY A 224 -12.97 -0.71 -2.21
C GLY A 224 -14.10 -1.73 -2.29
N SER A 225 -14.56 -2.07 -3.50
CA SER A 225 -15.62 -3.07 -3.72
C SER A 225 -15.16 -4.52 -3.49
N GLY A 226 -13.86 -4.76 -3.39
CA GLY A 226 -13.29 -6.12 -3.33
C GLY A 226 -13.40 -6.92 -4.63
N GLU A 227 -14.23 -6.47 -5.56
CA GLU A 227 -14.40 -7.12 -6.86
C GLU A 227 -13.34 -6.63 -7.84
N ALA A 228 -12.53 -7.54 -8.33
CA ALA A 228 -11.65 -7.28 -9.46
C ALA A 228 -12.51 -7.09 -10.73
N LYS A 229 -12.78 -5.84 -11.10
CA LYS A 229 -13.44 -5.54 -12.38
C LYS A 229 -12.67 -6.22 -13.50
N SER A 230 -13.33 -7.20 -14.14
CA SER A 230 -12.89 -7.92 -15.34
C SER A 230 -11.38 -8.19 -15.42
N ILE A 231 -10.97 -9.34 -14.94
CA ILE A 231 -9.58 -9.81 -15.07
C ILE A 231 -9.35 -10.17 -16.55
N LYS A 232 -8.86 -9.20 -17.32
CA LYS A 232 -8.62 -9.34 -18.76
C LYS A 232 -7.65 -10.48 -19.11
N TYR A 233 -6.82 -10.89 -18.14
CA TYR A 233 -5.72 -11.83 -18.34
C TYR A 233 -5.88 -13.14 -17.54
N LEU A 234 -7.10 -13.59 -17.30
CA LEU A 234 -7.37 -14.84 -16.57
C LEU A 234 -6.57 -16.05 -17.05
N ARG A 235 -6.27 -16.10 -18.36
CA ARG A 235 -5.53 -17.21 -18.98
C ARG A 235 -4.02 -17.17 -18.70
N LEU A 236 -3.48 -16.07 -18.16
CA LEU A 236 -2.05 -15.94 -17.88
C LEU A 236 -1.63 -16.55 -16.53
N GLY A 237 -2.57 -17.04 -15.73
CA GLY A 237 -2.27 -17.54 -14.39
C GLY A 237 -2.01 -16.41 -13.39
N ASN A 238 -0.85 -16.43 -12.75
CA ASN A 238 -0.40 -15.41 -11.80
C ASN A 238 0.37 -14.31 -12.53
N TYR A 239 0.07 -13.05 -12.25
CA TYR A 239 0.70 -11.95 -12.98
C TYR A 239 0.62 -10.59 -12.29
N MET A 240 1.46 -9.67 -12.75
CA MET A 240 1.41 -8.23 -12.49
C MET A 240 1.39 -7.49 -13.83
N SER A 241 0.39 -6.66 -14.09
CA SER A 241 0.19 -5.94 -15.36
C SER A 241 0.24 -4.43 -15.11
N TYR A 242 0.96 -3.72 -15.98
CA TYR A 242 1.12 -2.26 -15.97
C TYR A 242 0.75 -1.70 -17.33
N ARG A 243 -0.20 -0.73 -17.38
CA ARG A 243 -0.75 -0.23 -18.63
C ARG A 243 -1.02 1.27 -18.64
N GLY A 244 -0.78 1.86 -19.80
CA GLY A 244 -1.04 3.27 -20.10
C GLY A 244 0.00 4.20 -19.48
N ASN A 245 0.10 5.41 -20.01
CA ASN A 245 1.07 6.41 -19.63
C ASN A 245 2.53 5.94 -19.65
N THR A 246 3.43 6.70 -19.05
CA THR A 246 4.86 6.41 -19.08
C THR A 246 5.30 5.66 -17.85
N LEU A 247 6.02 4.55 -18.04
CA LEU A 247 6.65 3.74 -17.01
C LEU A 247 8.10 3.48 -17.39
N ARG A 248 9.03 3.63 -16.43
CA ARG A 248 10.40 3.17 -16.59
C ARG A 248 10.60 1.82 -15.92
N PHE A 249 11.14 0.87 -16.67
CA PHE A 249 11.50 -0.47 -16.21
C PHE A 249 13.00 -0.69 -16.47
N GLY A 250 13.82 -0.59 -15.45
CA GLY A 250 15.26 -0.57 -15.59
C GLY A 250 15.74 0.59 -16.49
N LYS A 251 16.33 0.25 -17.65
CA LYS A 251 16.77 1.23 -18.67
C LYS A 251 15.72 1.53 -19.73
N LEU A 252 14.64 0.76 -19.78
CA LEU A 252 13.56 0.91 -20.77
C LEU A 252 12.52 1.90 -20.26
N THR A 253 12.26 2.96 -21.03
CA THR A 253 11.13 3.86 -20.80
C THR A 253 10.06 3.56 -21.84
N MET A 254 8.87 3.22 -21.39
CA MET A 254 7.69 2.94 -22.22
C MET A 254 6.75 4.14 -22.11
N SER A 255 6.49 4.84 -23.24
CA SER A 255 5.62 6.03 -23.26
C SER A 255 4.13 5.69 -23.16
N ASP A 256 3.74 4.52 -23.64
CA ASP A 256 2.41 3.93 -23.45
C ASP A 256 2.64 2.49 -22.96
N ALA A 257 2.77 2.37 -21.65
CA ALA A 257 3.15 1.10 -21.03
C ALA A 257 2.13 0.00 -21.36
N ASP A 258 2.60 -1.12 -21.87
CA ASP A 258 1.91 -2.40 -21.92
C ASP A 258 2.88 -3.49 -21.49
N MET A 259 3.07 -3.62 -20.19
CA MET A 259 3.99 -4.59 -19.60
C MET A 259 3.22 -5.56 -18.70
N ILE A 260 3.51 -6.84 -18.86
CA ILE A 260 3.00 -7.88 -17.97
C ILE A 260 4.16 -8.74 -17.49
N LEU A 261 4.36 -8.80 -16.18
CA LEU A 261 5.19 -9.80 -15.53
C LEU A 261 4.34 -11.05 -15.31
N ILE A 262 4.76 -12.16 -15.84
CA ILE A 262 4.03 -13.44 -15.85
C ILE A 262 4.84 -14.45 -15.07
N ASP A 263 4.23 -15.06 -14.08
CA ASP A 263 4.80 -16.18 -13.35
C ASP A 263 5.08 -17.36 -14.28
N MET A 264 6.29 -17.90 -14.19
CA MET A 264 6.68 -19.11 -14.94
C MET A 264 6.19 -20.40 -14.29
N ASN A 265 5.71 -20.35 -13.03
CA ASN A 265 5.21 -21.48 -12.28
C ASN A 265 3.81 -21.18 -11.71
N PRO A 266 2.75 -21.24 -12.51
CA PRO A 266 1.40 -20.84 -12.08
C PRO A 266 0.74 -21.82 -11.08
N ALA A 267 1.43 -22.86 -10.62
CA ALA A 267 0.91 -23.84 -9.68
C ALA A 267 0.81 -23.31 -8.23
N ASP A 268 1.65 -22.35 -7.89
CA ASP A 268 1.68 -21.63 -6.62
C ASP A 268 1.61 -20.09 -6.88
N PRO A 269 1.38 -19.24 -5.87
CA PRO A 269 1.37 -17.79 -6.06
C PRO A 269 2.70 -17.28 -6.59
N PHE A 270 2.65 -16.28 -7.48
CA PHE A 270 3.85 -15.60 -8.03
C PHE A 270 4.67 -14.95 -6.92
N ASP A 271 5.78 -15.55 -6.58
CA ASP A 271 6.69 -15.08 -5.53
C ASP A 271 7.62 -13.99 -6.07
N PHE A 272 7.22 -12.72 -5.84
CA PHE A 272 7.88 -11.54 -6.41
C PHE A 272 8.51 -10.65 -5.35
N PHE A 273 9.80 -10.33 -5.52
CA PHE A 273 10.55 -9.44 -4.64
C PHE A 273 11.15 -8.27 -5.44
N LEU A 274 10.66 -7.06 -5.20
CA LEU A 274 11.07 -5.89 -5.97
C LEU A 274 12.58 -5.60 -5.89
N ASP A 275 13.18 -5.73 -4.71
CA ASP A 275 14.62 -5.48 -4.54
C ASP A 275 15.49 -6.50 -5.29
N HIS A 276 14.95 -7.68 -5.61
CA HIS A 276 15.60 -8.76 -6.35
C HIS A 276 15.03 -9.00 -7.74
N TYR A 277 14.20 -8.06 -8.25
CA TYR A 277 13.53 -8.24 -9.55
C TYR A 277 14.49 -8.50 -10.71
N LYS A 278 15.69 -7.89 -10.68
CA LYS A 278 16.69 -8.08 -11.74
C LYS A 278 17.14 -9.54 -11.86
N GLU A 279 17.34 -10.19 -10.73
CA GLU A 279 17.72 -11.60 -10.65
C GLU A 279 16.59 -12.50 -11.15
N GLN A 280 15.35 -12.22 -10.74
CA GLN A 280 14.16 -12.95 -11.15
C GLN A 280 13.92 -12.83 -12.67
N VAL A 281 14.01 -11.61 -13.21
CA VAL A 281 13.85 -11.33 -14.64
C VAL A 281 14.98 -11.95 -15.45
N SER A 282 16.23 -11.87 -14.99
CA SER A 282 17.39 -12.45 -15.67
C SER A 282 17.35 -13.99 -15.71
N ALA A 283 16.66 -14.61 -14.76
CA ALA A 283 16.47 -16.06 -14.75
C ALA A 283 15.28 -16.52 -15.62
N GLY A 284 14.50 -15.60 -16.15
CA GLY A 284 13.38 -15.80 -17.04
C GLY A 284 13.68 -15.44 -18.50
N TYR A 285 12.66 -14.94 -19.19
CA TYR A 285 12.80 -14.46 -20.56
C TYR A 285 11.72 -13.41 -20.88
N THR A 286 11.91 -12.67 -21.97
CA THR A 286 10.95 -11.68 -22.45
C THR A 286 10.43 -12.01 -23.85
N LYS A 287 9.21 -11.57 -24.13
CA LYS A 287 8.59 -11.57 -25.46
C LYS A 287 7.96 -10.22 -25.72
N ILE A 288 8.02 -9.78 -26.98
CA ILE A 288 7.30 -8.60 -27.46
C ILE A 288 6.09 -9.08 -28.24
N THR A 289 4.92 -8.49 -27.96
CA THR A 289 3.70 -8.79 -28.74
C THR A 289 3.71 -8.02 -30.07
N PRO A 290 2.88 -8.43 -31.07
CA PRO A 290 2.74 -7.68 -32.30
C PRO A 290 2.42 -6.19 -32.11
N GLU A 291 1.68 -5.87 -31.03
CA GLU A 291 1.31 -4.50 -30.63
C GLU A 291 2.40 -3.83 -29.78
N LEU A 292 3.63 -4.34 -29.79
CA LEU A 292 4.79 -3.84 -29.05
C LEU A 292 4.67 -3.91 -27.52
N GLY A 293 3.72 -4.68 -27.00
CA GLY A 293 3.60 -4.92 -25.54
C GLY A 293 4.70 -5.86 -25.05
N LEU A 294 5.26 -5.58 -23.86
CA LEU A 294 6.30 -6.37 -23.22
C LEU A 294 5.69 -7.45 -22.32
N ARG A 295 6.07 -8.70 -22.54
CA ARG A 295 5.75 -9.85 -21.69
C ARG A 295 7.02 -10.37 -21.06
N VAL A 296 7.11 -10.29 -19.73
CA VAL A 296 8.27 -10.68 -18.95
C VAL A 296 7.91 -11.92 -18.16
N TYR A 297 8.49 -13.05 -18.55
CA TYR A 297 8.29 -14.32 -17.85
C TYR A 297 9.32 -14.43 -16.73
N VAL A 298 8.84 -14.50 -15.50
CA VAL A 298 9.63 -14.29 -14.30
C VAL A 298 9.65 -15.55 -13.45
N LYS A 299 10.80 -15.91 -12.90
CA LYS A 299 10.92 -17.00 -11.92
C LYS A 299 10.64 -16.49 -10.51
N ASP A 300 10.03 -17.35 -9.71
CA ASP A 300 9.84 -17.12 -8.29
C ASP A 300 11.16 -16.84 -7.57
N PHE A 301 11.14 -15.89 -6.65
CA PHE A 301 12.31 -15.53 -5.86
C PHE A 301 12.84 -16.70 -5.03
N SER A 302 11.95 -17.43 -4.35
CA SER A 302 12.30 -18.61 -3.55
C SER A 302 13.00 -19.71 -4.35
N LYS A 303 12.69 -19.84 -5.65
CA LYS A 303 13.35 -20.84 -6.53
C LYS A 303 14.76 -20.42 -6.93
N LEU A 304 15.09 -19.13 -6.87
CA LEU A 304 16.45 -18.63 -7.16
C LEU A 304 17.41 -18.93 -6.01
N SER A 305 16.96 -18.73 -4.76
CA SER A 305 17.77 -18.98 -3.56
C SER A 305 18.10 -20.46 -3.38
N GLN A 306 17.18 -21.37 -3.68
CA GLN A 306 17.42 -22.82 -3.63
C GLN A 306 18.52 -23.26 -4.59
N ARG A 307 18.62 -22.70 -5.80
CA ARG A 307 19.72 -22.98 -6.74
C ARG A 307 21.09 -22.50 -6.24
N ARG A 308 21.14 -21.33 -5.56
CA ARG A 308 22.40 -20.83 -4.98
C ARG A 308 22.92 -21.76 -3.88
N ALA A 309 22.02 -22.26 -3.02
CA ALA A 309 22.39 -23.23 -1.99
C ALA A 309 22.86 -24.58 -2.57
N GLN A 310 22.23 -25.06 -3.65
CA GLN A 310 22.63 -26.30 -4.32
C GLN A 310 23.94 -26.16 -5.12
N ASN A 311 24.22 -24.99 -5.70
CA ASN A 311 25.46 -24.72 -6.42
C ASN A 311 26.64 -24.33 -5.52
N ALA A 312 26.37 -23.98 -4.27
CA ALA A 312 27.36 -23.73 -3.22
C ALA A 312 27.71 -25.02 -2.44
N GLY A 313 27.82 -26.16 -3.14
CA GLY A 313 28.15 -27.47 -2.54
C GLY A 313 29.23 -27.43 -1.45
N PRO A 314 29.31 -28.45 -0.60
CA PRO A 314 30.17 -28.42 0.57
C PRO A 314 31.62 -28.16 0.16
N LYS A 315 32.21 -27.09 0.76
CA LYS A 315 33.64 -26.81 0.67
C LYS A 315 34.41 -27.78 1.55
#